data_d49319f0dd52030c0e4810927dec3f8c
#
_entry.id   d49319f0dd52030c0e4810927dec3f8c
#
_cell.length_a   1.000
_cell.length_b   1.000
_cell.length_c   1.000
_cell.angle_alpha   90.00
_cell.angle_beta   90.00
_cell.angle_gamma   90.00
#
_symmetry.space_group_name_H-M   'P 1'
#
loop_
_entity.id
_entity.type
_entity.pdbx_description
1 polymer ?
#
loop_
_entity_poly.entity_id
_entity_poly.type
_entity_poly.pdbx_seq_one_letter_code
_entity_poly.pdbx_strand_id
1 'polypeptide(L)'
;MTLLYLVRHGETVDNANHIMQGQTPGELNEQGIKQAEELADRLKDDPIDAFVSSDLQRSIHTCELIAAPHGKAVTTTPLLRERDWGSFTGKYIPNLANLNDPSLWPDDIESLDALKARAKEFLTWLKEEYPDKKVLAVGHGIINKAIQSVYFDKPMNELKPMGNAEVRMLEL
;
A
#
# COMPACT_ATOMS: atom_id res chain seq x y z
N MET A 1 -8.10 7.83 19.73
CA MET A 1 -8.29 7.83 18.27
C MET A 1 -6.96 7.63 17.58
N THR A 2 -6.88 6.66 16.69
CA THR A 2 -5.67 6.38 15.92
C THR A 2 -5.69 7.20 14.62
N LEU A 3 -4.62 7.92 14.34
CA LEU A 3 -4.47 8.67 13.09
C LEU A 3 -3.55 7.90 12.15
N LEU A 4 -4.09 7.50 11.00
CA LEU A 4 -3.35 6.76 9.99
C LEU A 4 -2.91 7.67 8.84
N TYR A 5 -1.60 7.72 8.61
CA TYR A 5 -1.00 8.25 7.38
C TYR A 5 -0.83 7.07 6.42
N LEU A 6 -1.78 6.90 5.53
CA LEU A 6 -1.75 5.80 4.56
C LEU A 6 -0.94 6.21 3.33
N VAL A 7 0.11 5.48 3.02
CA VAL A 7 1.08 5.82 1.97
C VAL A 7 1.15 4.68 0.95
N ARG A 8 1.21 5.01 -0.33
CA ARG A 8 1.59 4.07 -1.37
C ARG A 8 3.10 4.10 -1.58
N HIS A 9 3.75 2.94 -1.73
CA HIS A 9 5.20 2.88 -1.98
C HIS A 9 5.64 3.73 -3.17
N GLY A 10 6.92 4.06 -3.23
CA GLY A 10 7.52 4.80 -4.35
C GLY A 10 7.52 3.99 -5.65
N GLU A 11 7.80 4.66 -6.76
CA GLU A 11 7.85 4.02 -8.07
C GLU A 11 8.87 2.88 -8.09
N THR A 12 8.48 1.77 -8.72
CA THR A 12 9.33 0.60 -8.89
C THR A 12 9.77 0.43 -10.34
N VAL A 13 10.80 -0.40 -10.54
CA VAL A 13 11.21 -0.83 -11.88
C VAL A 13 10.02 -1.41 -12.64
N ASP A 14 9.23 -2.26 -11.98
CA ASP A 14 8.05 -2.88 -12.61
C ASP A 14 6.93 -1.86 -12.89
N ASN A 15 6.74 -0.85 -12.03
CA ASN A 15 5.78 0.23 -12.34
C ASN A 15 6.16 0.95 -13.63
N ALA A 16 7.42 1.32 -13.78
CA ALA A 16 7.91 2.01 -14.97
C ALA A 16 7.77 1.14 -16.23
N ASN A 17 7.90 -0.17 -16.10
CA ASN A 17 7.80 -1.13 -17.19
C ASN A 17 6.38 -1.69 -17.40
N HIS A 18 5.40 -1.22 -16.61
CA HIS A 18 4.01 -1.68 -16.68
C HIS A 18 3.84 -3.18 -16.46
N ILE A 19 4.60 -3.74 -15.53
CA ILE A 19 4.52 -5.15 -15.12
C ILE A 19 3.62 -5.28 -13.89
N MET A 20 2.73 -6.26 -13.91
CA MET A 20 1.86 -6.58 -12.76
C MET A 20 2.70 -7.20 -11.64
N GLN A 21 2.81 -6.51 -10.52
CA GLN A 21 3.70 -6.95 -9.44
C GLN A 21 3.06 -7.92 -8.45
N GLY A 22 1.78 -7.71 -8.12
CA GLY A 22 1.11 -8.54 -7.13
C GLY A 22 1.88 -8.60 -5.82
N GLN A 23 2.16 -9.82 -5.35
CA GLN A 23 2.90 -10.04 -4.10
C GLN A 23 4.37 -10.38 -4.31
N THR A 24 4.97 -10.00 -5.44
CA THR A 24 6.42 -10.06 -5.63
C THR A 24 7.10 -8.99 -4.77
N PRO A 25 8.39 -9.16 -4.41
CA PRO A 25 9.10 -8.16 -3.60
C PRO A 25 9.12 -6.78 -4.22
N GLY A 26 9.43 -6.69 -5.50
CA GLY A 26 9.61 -5.42 -6.20
C GLY A 26 10.89 -4.70 -5.79
N GLU A 27 11.23 -3.66 -6.52
CA GLU A 27 12.42 -2.85 -6.28
C GLU A 27 12.12 -1.40 -6.65
N LEU A 28 12.40 -0.46 -5.75
CA LEU A 28 12.29 0.96 -6.06
C LEU A 28 13.32 1.32 -7.14
N ASN A 29 12.89 2.10 -8.13
CA ASN A 29 13.84 2.73 -9.05
C ASN A 29 14.35 4.06 -8.46
N GLU A 30 15.22 4.77 -9.18
CA GLU A 30 15.76 6.06 -8.70
C GLU A 30 14.66 7.07 -8.40
N GLN A 31 13.64 7.12 -9.23
CA GLN A 31 12.49 8.02 -9.03
C GLN A 31 11.72 7.66 -7.75
N GLY A 32 11.52 6.37 -7.50
CA GLY A 32 10.82 5.91 -6.29
C GLY A 32 11.58 6.23 -5.01
N ILE A 33 12.91 6.10 -5.02
CA ILE A 33 13.76 6.47 -3.89
C ILE A 33 13.64 7.98 -3.63
N LYS A 34 13.71 8.78 -4.69
CA LYS A 34 13.57 10.24 -4.61
C LYS A 34 12.20 10.64 -4.06
N GLN A 35 11.13 10.00 -4.53
CA GLN A 35 9.77 10.25 -4.04
C GLN A 35 9.66 9.96 -2.53
N ALA A 36 10.24 8.86 -2.07
CA ALA A 36 10.23 8.49 -0.65
C ALA A 36 11.07 9.46 0.18
N GLU A 37 12.22 9.90 -0.32
CA GLU A 37 13.07 10.88 0.37
C GLU A 37 12.39 12.24 0.46
N GLU A 38 11.70 12.69 -0.58
CA GLU A 38 10.93 13.92 -0.57
C GLU A 38 9.78 13.87 0.43
N LEU A 39 9.09 12.73 0.52
CA LEU A 39 8.03 12.53 1.52
C LEU A 39 8.62 12.51 2.93
N ALA A 40 9.77 11.86 3.12
CA ALA A 40 10.50 11.86 4.40
C ALA A 40 10.81 13.29 4.86
N ASP A 41 11.27 14.14 3.95
CA ASP A 41 11.57 15.53 4.27
C ASP A 41 10.33 16.32 4.67
N ARG A 42 9.21 16.11 3.96
CA ARG A 42 7.93 16.78 4.29
C ARG A 42 7.37 16.36 5.65
N LEU A 43 7.61 15.12 6.08
CA LEU A 43 7.04 14.55 7.30
C LEU A 43 8.00 14.49 8.48
N LYS A 44 9.24 14.96 8.31
CA LYS A 44 10.29 14.81 9.34
C LYS A 44 9.94 15.47 10.69
N ASP A 45 9.14 16.52 10.67
CA ASP A 45 8.73 17.25 11.87
C ASP A 45 7.34 16.82 12.40
N ASP A 46 6.65 15.96 11.68
CA ASP A 46 5.37 15.43 12.13
C ASP A 46 5.59 14.40 13.24
N PRO A 47 4.83 14.48 14.34
CA PRO A 47 5.04 13.58 15.48
C PRO A 47 4.43 12.18 15.23
N ILE A 48 5.05 11.41 14.34
CA ILE A 48 4.61 10.06 14.00
C ILE A 48 5.19 9.09 15.03
N ASP A 49 4.29 8.31 15.64
CA ASP A 49 4.65 7.40 16.73
C ASP A 49 5.18 6.05 16.24
N ALA A 50 4.67 5.55 15.10
CA ALA A 50 5.03 4.23 14.60
C ALA A 50 4.99 4.18 13.08
N PHE A 51 5.83 3.29 12.52
CA PHE A 51 5.96 3.07 11.08
C PHE A 51 5.67 1.60 10.78
N VAL A 52 4.70 1.35 9.90
CA VAL A 52 4.24 0.03 9.52
C VAL A 52 4.33 -0.10 8.00
N SER A 53 4.65 -1.27 7.52
CA SER A 53 4.73 -1.55 6.07
C SER A 53 4.21 -2.94 5.76
N SER A 54 3.78 -3.16 4.52
CA SER A 54 3.69 -4.53 4.04
C SER A 54 5.07 -5.18 4.10
N ASP A 55 5.11 -6.50 4.10
CA ASP A 55 6.37 -7.25 4.12
C ASP A 55 6.99 -7.45 2.72
N LEU A 56 6.52 -6.70 1.72
CA LEU A 56 7.10 -6.68 0.39
C LEU A 56 8.20 -5.61 0.29
N GLN A 57 9.32 -5.94 -0.33
CA GLN A 57 10.54 -5.12 -0.28
C GLN A 57 10.34 -3.68 -0.73
N ARG A 58 9.56 -3.44 -1.79
CA ARG A 58 9.29 -2.09 -2.28
C ARG A 58 8.61 -1.19 -1.24
N SER A 59 7.74 -1.77 -0.42
CA SER A 59 7.07 -1.05 0.67
C SER A 59 7.99 -0.85 1.86
N ILE A 60 8.74 -1.90 2.25
CA ILE A 60 9.70 -1.81 3.36
C ILE A 60 10.72 -0.71 3.07
N HIS A 61 11.31 -0.71 1.89
CA HIS A 61 12.31 0.29 1.50
C HIS A 61 11.74 1.71 1.56
N THR A 62 10.55 1.92 1.00
CA THR A 62 9.86 3.22 1.09
C THR A 62 9.66 3.64 2.54
N CYS A 63 9.15 2.74 3.36
CA CYS A 63 8.86 3.02 4.78
C CYS A 63 10.13 3.33 5.57
N GLU A 64 11.21 2.58 5.34
CA GLU A 64 12.50 2.80 6.00
C GLU A 64 13.06 4.20 5.67
N LEU A 65 12.95 4.63 4.43
CA LEU A 65 13.39 5.97 4.03
C LEU A 65 12.60 7.07 4.74
N ILE A 66 11.28 6.88 4.90
CA ILE A 66 10.42 7.85 5.58
C ILE A 66 10.66 7.83 7.10
N ALA A 67 10.91 6.66 7.67
CA ALA A 67 11.14 6.49 9.10
C ALA A 67 12.52 6.98 9.56
N ALA A 68 13.52 6.99 8.67
CA ALA A 68 14.89 7.32 9.02
C ALA A 68 15.05 8.65 9.76
N PRO A 69 14.46 9.78 9.33
CA PRO A 69 14.57 11.05 10.06
C PRO A 69 13.94 11.00 11.46
N HIS A 70 13.04 10.06 11.73
CA HIS A 70 12.39 9.88 13.03
C HIS A 70 13.18 8.96 13.97
N GLY A 71 14.21 8.28 13.46
CA GLY A 71 15.01 7.34 14.25
C GLY A 71 14.23 6.13 14.72
N LYS A 72 13.21 5.70 13.96
CA LYS A 72 12.32 4.59 14.35
C LYS A 72 12.44 3.41 13.39
N ALA A 73 12.23 2.22 13.95
CA ALA A 73 12.20 0.98 13.16
C ALA A 73 10.84 0.80 12.46
N VAL A 74 10.85 -0.03 11.42
CA VAL A 74 9.65 -0.38 10.66
C VAL A 74 9.12 -1.74 11.13
N THR A 75 7.82 -1.80 11.43
CA THR A 75 7.11 -3.04 11.70
C THR A 75 6.42 -3.51 10.42
N THR A 76 6.55 -4.77 10.07
CA THR A 76 5.92 -5.32 8.86
C THR A 76 4.68 -6.14 9.17
N THR A 77 3.73 -6.17 8.23
CA THR A 77 2.54 -6.99 8.33
C THR A 77 2.10 -7.48 6.94
N PRO A 78 1.76 -8.77 6.79
CA PRO A 78 1.21 -9.27 5.52
C PRO A 78 -0.19 -8.73 5.20
N LEU A 79 -0.87 -8.13 6.17
CA LEU A 79 -2.19 -7.53 5.95
C LEU A 79 -2.17 -6.38 4.95
N LEU A 80 -1.02 -5.73 4.79
CA LEU A 80 -0.83 -4.63 3.83
C LEU A 80 -0.31 -5.06 2.47
N ARG A 81 -0.10 -6.37 2.23
CA ARG A 81 0.33 -6.84 0.91
C ARG A 81 -0.63 -6.38 -0.18
N GLU A 82 -0.10 -6.17 -1.37
CA GLU A 82 -0.92 -5.90 -2.53
C GLU A 82 -1.85 -7.08 -2.82
N ARG A 83 -2.91 -6.82 -3.59
CA ARG A 83 -3.79 -7.87 -4.09
C ARG A 83 -2.95 -8.96 -4.75
N ASP A 84 -3.25 -10.20 -4.41
CA ASP A 84 -2.63 -11.33 -5.11
C ASP A 84 -3.23 -11.41 -6.51
N TRP A 85 -2.41 -11.12 -7.51
CA TRP A 85 -2.81 -11.13 -8.91
C TRP A 85 -2.64 -12.48 -9.58
N GLY A 86 -2.29 -13.53 -8.80
CA GLY A 86 -2.21 -14.90 -9.31
C GLY A 86 -1.38 -15.02 -10.59
N SER A 87 -1.95 -15.62 -11.59
CA SER A 87 -1.27 -15.82 -12.89
C SER A 87 -1.05 -14.54 -13.70
N PHE A 88 -1.66 -13.42 -13.33
CA PHE A 88 -1.34 -12.11 -13.95
C PHE A 88 0.00 -11.56 -13.46
N THR A 89 0.50 -12.04 -12.34
CA THR A 89 1.75 -11.57 -11.76
C THR A 89 2.93 -11.78 -12.72
N GLY A 90 3.75 -10.75 -12.88
CA GLY A 90 4.91 -10.78 -13.78
C GLY A 90 4.59 -10.51 -15.24
N LYS A 91 3.34 -10.27 -15.57
CA LYS A 91 2.93 -10.04 -16.96
C LYS A 91 2.87 -8.55 -17.29
N TYR A 92 3.09 -8.24 -18.57
CA TYR A 92 2.96 -6.89 -19.11
C TYR A 92 1.48 -6.50 -19.13
N ILE A 93 1.11 -5.50 -18.34
CA ILE A 93 -0.31 -5.12 -18.10
C ILE A 93 -1.08 -4.86 -19.41
N PRO A 94 -0.55 -4.11 -20.40
CA PRO A 94 -1.29 -3.87 -21.64
C PRO A 94 -1.62 -5.13 -22.44
N ASN A 95 -0.90 -6.23 -22.21
CA ASN A 95 -1.17 -7.51 -22.90
C ASN A 95 -2.18 -8.39 -22.15
N LEU A 96 -2.65 -7.99 -20.96
CA LEU A 96 -3.61 -8.77 -20.20
C LEU A 96 -5.00 -8.66 -20.82
N ALA A 97 -5.55 -9.79 -21.23
CA ALA A 97 -6.91 -9.85 -21.75
C ALA A 97 -7.92 -9.68 -20.61
N ASN A 98 -9.01 -8.97 -20.91
CA ASN A 98 -10.15 -8.84 -19.98
C ASN A 98 -9.82 -8.20 -18.63
N LEU A 99 -8.77 -7.37 -18.55
CA LEU A 99 -8.38 -6.72 -17.28
C LEU A 99 -9.54 -5.90 -16.68
N ASN A 100 -10.41 -5.35 -17.51
CA ASN A 100 -11.56 -4.56 -17.07
C ASN A 100 -12.83 -5.39 -16.80
N ASP A 101 -12.77 -6.71 -16.97
CA ASP A 101 -13.90 -7.61 -16.72
C ASP A 101 -13.49 -8.73 -15.74
N PRO A 102 -13.64 -8.49 -14.42
CA PRO A 102 -13.26 -9.47 -13.41
C PRO A 102 -13.95 -10.83 -13.55
N SER A 103 -15.13 -10.89 -14.19
CA SER A 103 -15.84 -12.15 -14.38
C SER A 103 -15.09 -13.13 -15.29
N LEU A 104 -14.13 -12.62 -16.09
CA LEU A 104 -13.31 -13.40 -17.01
C LEU A 104 -11.88 -13.63 -16.50
N TRP A 105 -11.57 -13.22 -15.27
CA TRP A 105 -10.25 -13.41 -14.69
C TRP A 105 -10.01 -14.88 -14.32
N PRO A 106 -8.72 -15.31 -14.28
CA PRO A 106 -8.36 -16.60 -13.69
C PRO A 106 -8.82 -16.71 -12.22
N ASP A 107 -9.07 -17.95 -11.79
CA ASP A 107 -9.57 -18.24 -10.44
C ASP A 107 -8.51 -18.05 -9.34
N ASP A 108 -7.23 -17.91 -9.72
CA ASP A 108 -6.13 -17.75 -8.78
C ASP A 108 -5.87 -16.31 -8.33
N ILE A 109 -6.69 -15.36 -8.79
CA ILE A 109 -6.62 -13.97 -8.36
C ILE A 109 -7.42 -13.79 -7.07
N GLU A 110 -6.84 -13.10 -6.10
CA GLU A 110 -7.53 -12.76 -4.84
C GLU A 110 -8.87 -12.08 -5.14
N SER A 111 -9.97 -12.60 -4.57
CA SER A 111 -11.28 -12.01 -4.78
C SER A 111 -11.39 -10.63 -4.15
N LEU A 112 -12.30 -9.81 -4.65
CA LEU A 112 -12.58 -8.50 -4.07
C LEU A 112 -13.04 -8.62 -2.61
N ASP A 113 -13.87 -9.62 -2.30
CA ASP A 113 -14.35 -9.86 -0.94
C ASP A 113 -13.21 -10.23 0.01
N ALA A 114 -12.29 -11.09 -0.42
CA ALA A 114 -11.11 -11.47 0.36
C ALA A 114 -10.19 -10.26 0.60
N LEU A 115 -9.98 -9.44 -0.42
CA LEU A 115 -9.18 -8.22 -0.32
C LEU A 115 -9.78 -7.24 0.68
N LYS A 116 -11.10 -7.00 0.62
CA LYS A 116 -11.80 -6.10 1.56
C LYS A 116 -11.83 -6.65 2.98
N ALA A 117 -11.96 -7.96 3.14
CA ALA A 117 -11.87 -8.61 4.46
C ALA A 117 -10.48 -8.38 5.08
N ARG A 118 -9.42 -8.51 4.29
CA ARG A 118 -8.05 -8.28 4.73
C ARG A 118 -7.82 -6.79 5.06
N ALA A 119 -8.37 -5.88 4.28
CA ALA A 119 -8.33 -4.44 4.56
C ALA A 119 -9.02 -4.11 5.89
N LYS A 120 -10.18 -4.71 6.16
CA LYS A 120 -10.91 -4.55 7.43
C LYS A 120 -10.09 -5.08 8.60
N GLU A 121 -9.49 -6.24 8.44
CA GLU A 121 -8.62 -6.85 9.45
C GLU A 121 -7.43 -5.94 9.76
N PHE A 122 -6.83 -5.32 8.75
CA PHE A 122 -5.74 -4.36 8.95
C PHE A 122 -6.19 -3.17 9.80
N LEU A 123 -7.33 -2.57 9.49
CA LEU A 123 -7.84 -1.41 10.26
C LEU A 123 -8.14 -1.79 11.71
N THR A 124 -8.69 -2.97 11.96
CA THR A 124 -8.95 -3.47 13.30
C THR A 124 -7.63 -3.69 14.05
N TRP A 125 -6.69 -4.39 13.43
CA TRP A 125 -5.37 -4.62 14.00
C TRP A 125 -4.65 -3.32 14.36
N LEU A 126 -4.71 -2.33 13.46
CA LEU A 126 -4.03 -1.05 13.68
C LEU A 126 -4.57 -0.32 14.91
N LYS A 127 -5.88 -0.31 15.09
CA LYS A 127 -6.50 0.33 16.25
C LYS A 127 -6.18 -0.37 17.57
N GLU A 128 -6.06 -1.69 17.53
CA GLU A 128 -5.73 -2.50 18.71
C GLU A 128 -4.26 -2.36 19.12
N GLU A 129 -3.35 -2.35 18.14
CA GLU A 129 -1.90 -2.24 18.40
C GLU A 129 -1.45 -0.82 18.72
N TYR A 130 -2.12 0.19 18.16
CA TYR A 130 -1.68 1.59 18.24
C TYR A 130 -2.82 2.51 18.69
N PRO A 131 -3.45 2.25 19.86
CA PRO A 131 -4.54 3.12 20.33
C PRO A 131 -4.01 4.53 20.62
N ASP A 132 -4.73 5.53 20.14
CA ASP A 132 -4.40 6.94 20.33
C ASP A 132 -3.01 7.35 19.81
N LYS A 133 -2.53 6.66 18.78
CA LYS A 133 -1.22 6.91 18.15
C LYS A 133 -1.36 7.46 16.74
N LYS A 134 -0.30 8.12 16.28
CA LYS A 134 -0.12 8.51 14.89
C LYS A 134 0.77 7.49 14.21
N VAL A 135 0.21 6.77 13.23
CA VAL A 135 0.89 5.67 12.56
C VAL A 135 0.98 5.96 11.07
N LEU A 136 2.19 5.84 10.51
CA LEU A 136 2.38 5.86 9.06
C LEU A 136 2.48 4.44 8.57
N ALA A 137 1.64 4.09 7.59
CA ALA A 137 1.61 2.75 7.01
C ALA A 137 1.80 2.82 5.50
N VAL A 138 2.78 2.07 5.00
CA VAL A 138 3.06 1.97 3.57
C VAL A 138 2.47 0.69 3.01
N GLY A 139 1.59 0.85 2.06
CA GLY A 139 0.96 -0.25 1.33
C GLY A 139 1.12 -0.08 -0.18
N HIS A 140 0.12 -0.51 -0.90
CA HIS A 140 0.14 -0.62 -2.36
C HIS A 140 -1.14 -0.03 -2.96
N GLY A 141 -1.18 0.11 -4.29
CA GLY A 141 -2.28 0.79 -4.97
C GLY A 141 -3.65 0.21 -4.67
N ILE A 142 -3.83 -1.08 -4.82
CA ILE A 142 -5.15 -1.72 -4.70
C ILE A 142 -5.53 -1.99 -3.24
N ILE A 143 -4.60 -2.49 -2.41
CA ILE A 143 -4.89 -2.69 -1.00
C ILE A 143 -5.24 -1.36 -0.31
N ASN A 144 -4.53 -0.28 -0.62
CA ASN A 144 -4.82 1.03 -0.06
C ASN A 144 -6.21 1.53 -0.49
N LYS A 145 -6.59 1.23 -1.71
CA LYS A 145 -7.93 1.55 -2.21
C LYS A 145 -9.01 0.74 -1.47
N ALA A 146 -8.75 -0.54 -1.21
CA ALA A 146 -9.64 -1.40 -0.43
C ALA A 146 -9.78 -0.91 1.03
N ILE A 147 -8.68 -0.47 1.64
CA ILE A 147 -8.70 0.11 2.99
C ILE A 147 -9.62 1.34 3.03
N GLN A 148 -9.49 2.24 2.06
CA GLN A 148 -10.35 3.42 1.96
C GLN A 148 -11.80 3.06 1.65
N SER A 149 -12.02 2.04 0.81
CA SER A 149 -13.35 1.52 0.51
C SER A 149 -14.07 1.05 1.77
N VAL A 150 -13.39 0.31 2.61
CA VAL A 150 -13.93 -0.14 3.91
C VAL A 150 -14.15 1.03 4.86
N TYR A 151 -13.17 1.92 4.95
CA TYR A 151 -13.23 3.07 5.86
C TYR A 151 -14.38 4.03 5.54
N PHE A 152 -14.56 4.38 4.26
CA PHE A 152 -15.61 5.31 3.82
C PHE A 152 -16.93 4.63 3.52
N ASP A 153 -17.00 3.31 3.59
CA ASP A 153 -18.16 2.50 3.18
C ASP A 153 -18.61 2.85 1.75
N LYS A 154 -17.66 2.82 0.82
CA LYS A 154 -17.89 3.14 -0.59
C LYS A 154 -17.34 2.05 -1.51
N PRO A 155 -17.94 1.85 -2.70
CA PRO A 155 -17.39 0.93 -3.69
C PRO A 155 -15.97 1.33 -4.13
N MET A 156 -15.17 0.34 -4.52
CA MET A 156 -13.79 0.57 -4.97
C MET A 156 -13.70 1.61 -6.10
N ASN A 157 -14.63 1.59 -7.04
CA ASN A 157 -14.62 2.46 -8.22
C ASN A 157 -14.94 3.93 -7.92
N GLU A 158 -15.42 4.25 -6.72
CA GLU A 158 -15.67 5.63 -6.30
C GLU A 158 -14.44 6.28 -5.64
N LEU A 159 -13.38 5.51 -5.42
CA LEU A 159 -12.16 6.00 -4.79
C LEU A 159 -11.09 6.30 -5.83
N LYS A 160 -10.43 7.44 -5.69
CA LYS A 160 -9.34 7.81 -6.58
C LYS A 160 -8.11 6.92 -6.29
N PRO A 161 -7.42 6.43 -7.34
CA PRO A 161 -6.14 5.75 -7.14
C PRO A 161 -5.13 6.69 -6.46
N MET A 162 -4.28 6.12 -5.62
CA MET A 162 -3.15 6.85 -5.04
C MET A 162 -1.96 6.79 -6.00
N GLY A 163 -1.26 7.92 -6.14
CA GLY A 163 0.03 7.95 -6.81
C GLY A 163 1.16 7.40 -5.93
N ASN A 164 2.32 7.13 -6.53
CA ASN A 164 3.49 6.69 -5.79
C ASN A 164 3.90 7.72 -4.73
N ALA A 165 4.17 7.27 -3.51
CA ALA A 165 4.51 8.07 -2.34
C ALA A 165 3.45 9.13 -1.97
N GLU A 166 2.23 8.99 -2.47
CA GLU A 166 1.10 9.81 -2.01
C GLU A 166 0.70 9.39 -0.60
N VAL A 167 0.26 10.34 0.21
CA VAL A 167 -0.22 10.10 1.57
C VAL A 167 -1.67 10.57 1.71
N ARG A 168 -2.49 9.77 2.38
CA ARG A 168 -3.86 10.12 2.78
C ARG A 168 -4.05 9.85 4.24
N MET A 169 -4.70 10.77 4.95
CA MET A 169 -4.89 10.66 6.39
C MET A 169 -6.29 10.17 6.72
N LEU A 170 -6.38 9.15 7.58
CA LEU A 170 -7.63 8.58 8.06
C LEU A 170 -7.64 8.61 9.59
N GLU A 171 -8.76 9.08 10.16
CA GLU A 171 -8.97 9.04 11.62
C GLU A 171 -9.79 7.80 11.98
N LEU A 172 -9.21 6.89 12.76
CA LEU A 172 -9.81 5.59 13.08
C LEU A 172 -10.43 5.58 14.48
#